data_d331ea8a8235d4003276b209f56643bb
#
_entry.id   d331ea8a8235d4003276b209f56643bb
#
_cell.length_a   1.000
_cell.length_b   1.000
_cell.length_c   1.000
_cell.angle_alpha   90.00
_cell.angle_beta   90.00
_cell.angle_gamma   90.00
#
_symmetry.space_group_name_H-M   'P 1'
#
loop_
_entity.id
_entity.type
_entity.pdbx_description
1 polymer ?
#
loop_
_entity_poly.entity_id
_entity_poly.type
_entity_poly.pdbx_seq_one_letter_code
_entity_poly.pdbx_strand_id
1 'polypeptide(L)'
;GSFGHVNVTCLSEALEQVQDRLPTWRGQNEQSMALAAIGYAKAKLRRQIMIATTSVGPGATNMVTAAGVAHSNRLPVLLLSGDTYNNRLPDPVLQHVEHFGEPSTTVNDSFRAVSRYWDRITHPAQILSSLPQAVATMMDPADCGPAFIGLPQDIQEIAYDYPVEFFTETTWRIPRSRPDIQQVDEAAKILNCLLYTSDAADDRIC
;
A
#
# COMPACT_ATOMS: atom_id res chain seq x y z
N GLY A 1 8.16 -6.45 0.99
CA GLY A 1 9.36 -6.29 1.78
C GLY A 1 9.04 -5.85 3.19
N SER A 2 9.86 -6.24 4.13
CA SER A 2 9.71 -5.89 5.55
C SER A 2 10.95 -5.16 6.03
N PHE A 3 10.73 -4.05 6.72
CA PHE A 3 11.74 -3.33 7.47
C PHE A 3 11.08 -2.81 8.73
N GLY A 4 11.44 -3.33 9.89
CA GLY A 4 10.73 -3.00 11.11
C GLY A 4 11.57 -3.08 12.36
N HIS A 5 11.07 -2.45 13.39
CA HIS A 5 11.58 -2.41 14.74
C HIS A 5 10.52 -3.03 15.69
N VAL A 6 10.70 -2.93 17.00
CA VAL A 6 9.87 -3.54 18.04
C VAL A 6 8.36 -3.37 17.81
N ASN A 7 7.90 -2.21 17.32
CA ASN A 7 6.44 -1.94 17.14
C ASN A 7 5.76 -2.69 15.97
N VAL A 8 6.46 -3.58 15.28
CA VAL A 8 5.91 -4.53 14.29
C VAL A 8 6.41 -5.95 14.53
N THR A 9 6.82 -6.27 15.75
CA THR A 9 7.38 -7.59 16.11
C THR A 9 6.36 -8.70 15.88
N CYS A 10 5.13 -8.54 16.34
CA CYS A 10 4.08 -9.55 16.18
C CYS A 10 3.76 -9.81 14.71
N LEU A 11 3.70 -8.75 13.89
CA LEU A 11 3.54 -8.89 12.44
C LEU A 11 4.75 -9.60 11.82
N SER A 12 5.96 -9.27 12.25
CA SER A 12 7.18 -9.90 11.72
C SER A 12 7.27 -11.37 12.08
N GLU A 13 6.91 -11.74 13.30
CA GLU A 13 6.84 -13.14 13.75
C GLU A 13 5.81 -13.92 12.94
N ALA A 14 4.61 -13.36 12.74
CA ALA A 14 3.58 -13.99 11.91
C ALA A 14 4.04 -14.18 10.47
N LEU A 15 4.75 -13.21 9.88
CA LEU A 15 5.30 -13.32 8.53
C LEU A 15 6.39 -14.38 8.44
N GLU A 16 7.20 -14.57 9.48
CA GLU A 16 8.21 -15.63 9.53
C GLU A 16 7.58 -17.02 9.53
N GLN A 17 6.47 -17.18 10.25
CA GLN A 17 5.74 -18.46 10.32
C GLN A 17 5.07 -18.87 8.99
N VAL A 18 4.82 -17.93 8.08
CA VAL A 18 4.12 -18.19 6.80
C VAL A 18 5.00 -17.91 5.57
N GLN A 19 6.32 -17.92 5.72
CA GLN A 19 7.26 -17.61 4.64
C GLN A 19 7.14 -18.48 3.40
N ASP A 20 6.73 -19.72 3.56
CA ASP A 20 6.47 -20.67 2.49
C ASP A 20 5.26 -20.26 1.61
N ARG A 21 4.28 -19.57 2.20
CA ARG A 21 3.06 -19.09 1.53
C ARG A 21 3.16 -17.62 1.13
N LEU A 22 3.79 -16.80 1.95
CA LEU A 22 3.98 -15.37 1.74
C LEU A 22 5.47 -15.01 1.90
N PRO A 23 6.29 -15.22 0.87
CA PRO A 23 7.71 -14.91 0.93
C PRO A 23 7.98 -13.46 1.29
N THR A 24 8.82 -13.22 2.27
CA THR A 24 9.21 -11.89 2.72
C THR A 24 10.68 -11.61 2.44
N TRP A 25 10.99 -10.36 2.13
CA TRP A 25 12.37 -9.89 1.92
C TRP A 25 12.61 -8.69 2.79
N ARG A 26 13.77 -8.65 3.40
CA ARG A 26 14.21 -7.49 4.14
C ARG A 26 14.88 -6.50 3.17
N GLY A 27 14.35 -5.27 3.13
CA GLY A 27 15.00 -4.17 2.43
C GLY A 27 15.99 -3.43 3.34
N GLN A 28 16.76 -2.52 2.76
CA GLN A 28 17.70 -1.67 3.50
C GLN A 28 17.14 -0.26 3.75
N ASN A 29 16.06 0.10 3.08
CA ASN A 29 15.42 1.39 3.19
C ASN A 29 13.92 1.27 2.84
N GLU A 30 13.06 1.86 3.64
CA GLU A 30 11.60 1.72 3.55
C GLU A 30 11.05 2.33 2.26
N GLN A 31 11.53 3.50 1.87
CA GLN A 31 11.11 4.15 0.62
C GLN A 31 11.49 3.30 -0.58
N SER A 32 12.69 2.75 -0.61
CA SER A 32 13.17 1.91 -1.69
C SER A 32 12.37 0.61 -1.79
N MET A 33 12.00 0.00 -0.66
CA MET A 33 11.12 -1.18 -0.63
C MET A 33 9.74 -0.88 -1.20
N ALA A 34 9.14 0.22 -0.76
CA ALA A 34 7.83 0.62 -1.25
C ALA A 34 7.86 0.97 -2.75
N LEU A 35 8.90 1.67 -3.23
CA LEU A 35 9.11 1.94 -4.66
C LEU A 35 9.32 0.66 -5.47
N ALA A 36 10.05 -0.32 -4.93
CA ALA A 36 10.21 -1.63 -5.57
C ALA A 36 8.86 -2.37 -5.68
N ALA A 37 8.04 -2.32 -4.64
CA ALA A 37 6.69 -2.88 -4.65
C ALA A 37 5.80 -2.24 -5.73
N ILE A 38 5.88 -0.92 -5.87
CA ILE A 38 5.17 -0.16 -6.91
C ILE A 38 5.68 -0.54 -8.31
N GLY A 39 7.00 -0.61 -8.49
CA GLY A 39 7.62 -1.04 -9.74
C GLY A 39 7.19 -2.47 -10.15
N TYR A 40 7.10 -3.37 -9.18
CA TYR A 40 6.57 -4.72 -9.39
C TYR A 40 5.12 -4.69 -9.88
N ALA A 41 4.25 -3.96 -9.20
CA ALA A 41 2.84 -3.84 -9.59
C ALA A 41 2.70 -3.26 -11.00
N LYS A 42 3.53 -2.27 -11.38
CA LYS A 42 3.59 -1.70 -12.72
C LYS A 42 4.02 -2.75 -13.74
N ALA A 43 5.09 -3.48 -13.49
CA ALA A 43 5.59 -4.55 -14.37
C ALA A 43 4.57 -5.69 -14.55
N LYS A 44 3.79 -5.98 -13.52
CA LYS A 44 2.70 -6.98 -13.55
C LYS A 44 1.37 -6.43 -14.06
N LEU A 45 1.35 -5.22 -14.63
CA LEU A 45 0.15 -4.56 -15.15
C LEU A 45 -0.99 -4.49 -14.10
N ARG A 46 -0.63 -4.25 -12.84
CA ARG A 46 -1.53 -4.18 -11.68
C ARG A 46 -2.27 -5.50 -11.35
N ARG A 47 -1.82 -6.63 -11.88
CA ARG A 47 -2.43 -7.96 -11.63
C ARG A 47 -1.86 -8.65 -10.40
N GLN A 48 -0.73 -8.19 -9.90
CA GLN A 48 -0.10 -8.67 -8.68
C GLN A 48 0.37 -7.48 -7.87
N ILE A 49 0.20 -7.55 -6.57
CA ILE A 49 0.47 -6.48 -5.61
C ILE A 49 1.53 -6.99 -4.65
N MET A 50 2.43 -6.13 -4.24
CA MET A 50 3.34 -6.39 -3.12
C MET A 50 2.94 -5.53 -1.91
N ILE A 51 3.34 -6.01 -0.74
CA ILE A 51 3.16 -5.33 0.52
C ILE A 51 4.51 -4.78 0.95
N ALA A 52 4.54 -3.55 1.45
CA ALA A 52 5.67 -2.99 2.17
C ALA A 52 5.26 -2.70 3.61
N THR A 53 6.04 -3.19 4.57
CA THR A 53 5.78 -2.97 5.99
C THR A 53 6.98 -2.34 6.67
N THR A 54 6.71 -1.47 7.63
CA THR A 54 7.72 -0.72 8.38
C THR A 54 7.27 -0.44 9.81
N SER A 55 8.21 0.03 10.63
CA SER A 55 7.92 0.60 11.93
C SER A 55 7.19 1.94 11.83
N VAL A 56 6.58 2.38 12.92
CA VAL A 56 6.03 3.72 13.08
C VAL A 56 7.15 4.79 13.04
N GLY A 57 6.77 6.03 12.89
CA GLY A 57 7.68 7.17 12.99
C GLY A 57 8.52 7.40 11.72
N PRO A 58 9.85 7.54 11.84
CA PRO A 58 10.72 7.80 10.69
C PRO A 58 10.63 6.75 9.59
N GLY A 59 10.45 5.48 9.96
CA GLY A 59 10.24 4.41 8.98
C GLY A 59 8.96 4.60 8.18
N ALA A 60 7.85 4.91 8.84
CA ALA A 60 6.59 5.21 8.18
C ALA A 60 6.69 6.43 7.28
N THR A 61 7.21 7.56 7.78
CA THR A 61 7.35 8.79 6.99
C THR A 61 8.20 8.59 5.75
N ASN A 62 9.19 7.71 5.82
CA ASN A 62 10.05 7.38 4.68
C ASN A 62 9.26 6.71 3.52
N MET A 63 8.13 6.07 3.80
CA MET A 63 7.25 5.51 2.76
C MET A 63 6.26 6.51 2.16
N VAL A 64 6.06 7.69 2.75
CA VAL A 64 5.08 8.68 2.27
C VAL A 64 5.38 9.14 0.84
N THR A 65 6.65 9.34 0.51
CA THR A 65 7.06 9.68 -0.86
C THR A 65 6.66 8.59 -1.86
N ALA A 66 6.89 7.32 -1.51
CA ALA A 66 6.49 6.20 -2.35
C ALA A 66 4.96 6.11 -2.49
N ALA A 67 4.20 6.36 -1.41
CA ALA A 67 2.74 6.44 -1.48
C ALA A 67 2.28 7.53 -2.45
N GLY A 68 2.91 8.71 -2.41
CA GLY A 68 2.64 9.80 -3.36
C GLY A 68 2.90 9.40 -4.82
N VAL A 69 3.98 8.68 -5.08
CA VAL A 69 4.28 8.13 -6.42
C VAL A 69 3.21 7.13 -6.86
N ALA A 70 2.81 6.21 -5.97
CA ALA A 70 1.76 5.23 -6.27
C ALA A 70 0.41 5.92 -6.51
N HIS A 71 0.08 6.91 -5.70
CA HIS A 71 -1.16 7.68 -5.81
C HIS A 71 -1.27 8.41 -7.16
N SER A 72 -0.25 9.15 -7.56
CA SER A 72 -0.24 9.92 -8.81
C SER A 72 -0.24 9.02 -10.04
N ASN A 73 0.37 7.85 -9.97
CA ASN A 73 0.45 6.89 -11.07
C ASN A 73 -0.67 5.85 -11.07
N ARG A 74 -1.59 5.90 -10.10
CA ARG A 74 -2.66 4.90 -9.93
C ARG A 74 -2.13 3.47 -9.88
N LEU A 75 -1.12 3.25 -9.06
CA LEU A 75 -0.49 1.94 -8.88
C LEU A 75 -0.83 1.37 -7.50
N PRO A 76 -1.23 0.09 -7.44
CA PRO A 76 -1.57 -0.54 -6.18
C PRO A 76 -0.32 -0.90 -5.38
N VAL A 77 -0.36 -0.63 -4.10
CA VAL A 77 0.58 -1.12 -3.09
C VAL A 77 -0.12 -1.12 -1.74
N LEU A 78 0.05 -2.17 -0.96
CA LEU A 78 -0.39 -2.18 0.43
C LEU A 78 0.78 -1.76 1.31
N LEU A 79 0.57 -0.68 2.04
CA LEU A 79 1.52 -0.14 3.01
C LEU A 79 1.02 -0.45 4.41
N LEU A 80 1.79 -1.20 5.18
CA LEU A 80 1.51 -1.51 6.57
C LEU A 80 2.56 -0.83 7.45
N SER A 81 2.13 -0.14 8.47
CA SER A 81 3.03 0.47 9.45
C SER A 81 2.61 0.13 10.86
N GLY A 82 3.57 -0.04 11.76
CA GLY A 82 3.29 0.13 13.18
C GLY A 82 2.65 1.49 13.43
N ASP A 83 1.94 1.62 14.52
CA ASP A 83 1.37 2.89 14.96
C ASP A 83 1.59 3.07 16.47
N THR A 84 1.33 4.26 16.97
CA THR A 84 1.39 4.56 18.39
C THR A 84 0.44 3.65 19.18
N TYR A 85 0.73 3.45 20.45
CA TYR A 85 -0.14 2.68 21.34
C TYR A 85 -1.55 3.28 21.37
N ASN A 86 -2.54 2.48 21.03
CA ASN A 86 -3.94 2.91 21.05
C ASN A 86 -4.41 3.28 22.47
N ASN A 87 -3.92 2.56 23.48
CA ASN A 87 -4.22 2.85 24.89
C ASN A 87 -3.48 4.07 25.45
N ARG A 88 -2.44 4.57 24.75
CA ARG A 88 -1.61 5.75 25.11
C ARG A 88 -0.92 5.66 26.47
N LEU A 89 -0.79 4.47 27.05
CA LEU A 89 -0.15 4.30 28.35
C LEU A 89 1.36 4.53 28.34
N PRO A 90 2.12 3.96 27.37
CA PRO A 90 3.53 4.29 27.20
C PRO A 90 3.70 5.68 26.58
N ASP A 91 4.47 6.55 27.21
CA ASP A 91 4.74 7.91 26.76
C ASP A 91 5.98 8.49 27.46
N PRO A 92 7.03 8.92 26.76
CA PRO A 92 7.24 8.76 25.31
C PRO A 92 7.70 7.35 24.92
N VAL A 93 7.46 6.96 23.67
CA VAL A 93 7.91 5.67 23.11
C VAL A 93 8.87 5.90 21.95
N LEU A 94 9.87 5.05 21.84
CA LEU A 94 10.89 5.13 20.78
C LEU A 94 10.24 5.15 19.40
N GLN A 95 10.59 6.15 18.59
CA GLN A 95 10.18 6.36 17.19
C GLN A 95 8.72 6.77 16.98
N HIS A 96 7.89 6.91 18.00
CA HIS A 96 6.47 7.18 17.80
C HIS A 96 6.15 8.55 17.24
N VAL A 97 7.00 9.55 17.43
CA VAL A 97 6.75 10.93 16.98
C VAL A 97 5.38 11.42 17.48
N GLU A 98 5.20 11.38 18.81
CA GLU A 98 3.94 11.73 19.46
C GLU A 98 3.60 13.20 19.27
N HIS A 99 2.30 13.46 19.20
CA HIS A 99 1.75 14.79 19.08
C HIS A 99 0.99 15.17 20.36
N PHE A 100 1.69 15.70 21.35
CA PHE A 100 1.13 15.95 22.69
C PHE A 100 -0.08 16.90 22.70
N GLY A 101 -0.12 17.85 21.77
CA GLY A 101 -1.25 18.79 21.64
C GLY A 101 -2.47 18.17 20.98
N GLU A 102 -2.33 17.04 20.29
CA GLU A 102 -3.39 16.33 19.58
C GLU A 102 -3.15 14.81 19.62
N PRO A 103 -3.45 14.16 20.76
CA PRO A 103 -3.10 12.75 20.97
C PRO A 103 -3.77 11.75 20.01
N SER A 104 -4.81 12.17 19.27
CA SER A 104 -5.45 11.36 18.24
C SER A 104 -4.70 11.34 16.92
N THR A 105 -3.81 12.30 16.69
CA THR A 105 -2.97 12.40 15.49
C THR A 105 -1.67 11.65 15.70
N THR A 106 -1.31 10.80 14.76
CA THR A 106 -0.02 10.14 14.71
C THR A 106 0.70 10.47 13.40
N VAL A 107 1.97 10.12 13.31
CA VAL A 107 2.75 10.33 12.08
C VAL A 107 2.11 9.61 10.87
N ASN A 108 1.35 8.55 11.11
CA ASN A 108 0.66 7.80 10.06
C ASN A 108 -0.50 8.57 9.40
N ASP A 109 -0.99 9.65 10.03
CA ASP A 109 -1.97 10.55 9.41
C ASP A 109 -1.40 11.26 8.17
N SER A 110 -0.08 11.34 8.01
CA SER A 110 0.56 11.87 6.80
C SER A 110 0.22 11.09 5.53
N PHE A 111 -0.18 9.83 5.65
CA PHE A 111 -0.61 9.02 4.51
C PHE A 111 -2.01 9.35 3.99
N ARG A 112 -2.84 10.05 4.76
CA ARG A 112 -4.22 10.38 4.35
C ARG A 112 -4.29 11.13 3.02
N ALA A 113 -3.37 12.05 2.79
CA ALA A 113 -3.35 12.86 1.58
C ALA A 113 -2.79 12.10 0.35
N VAL A 114 -2.08 11.00 0.55
CA VAL A 114 -1.35 10.27 -0.51
C VAL A 114 -1.81 8.82 -0.66
N SER A 115 -2.87 8.42 0.04
CA SER A 115 -3.47 7.09 -0.09
C SER A 115 -4.87 7.18 -0.67
N ARG A 116 -5.32 6.11 -1.36
CA ARG A 116 -6.70 5.96 -1.82
C ARG A 116 -7.57 5.29 -0.77
N TYR A 117 -6.96 4.47 0.06
CA TYR A 117 -7.56 3.89 1.26
C TYR A 117 -6.62 4.12 2.44
N TRP A 118 -7.17 4.54 3.57
CA TRP A 118 -6.43 4.75 4.79
C TRP A 118 -7.26 4.27 5.98
N ASP A 119 -6.66 3.47 6.85
CA ASP A 119 -7.28 3.07 8.11
C ASP A 119 -6.24 2.90 9.22
N ARG A 120 -6.69 2.99 10.45
CA ARG A 120 -5.96 2.67 11.69
C ARG A 120 -6.77 1.65 12.47
N ILE A 121 -6.19 0.49 12.71
CA ILE A 121 -6.86 -0.59 13.43
C ILE A 121 -6.77 -0.33 14.92
N THR A 122 -7.87 0.10 15.51
CA THR A 122 -7.97 0.36 16.96
C THR A 122 -8.63 -0.79 17.74
N HIS A 123 -9.12 -1.78 17.01
CA HIS A 123 -9.65 -3.04 17.55
C HIS A 123 -9.45 -4.17 16.53
N PRO A 124 -9.06 -5.39 16.94
CA PRO A 124 -8.77 -6.49 16.00
C PRO A 124 -9.88 -6.79 14.99
N ALA A 125 -11.15 -6.70 15.41
CA ALA A 125 -12.28 -6.96 14.53
C ALA A 125 -12.33 -6.05 13.28
N GLN A 126 -11.72 -4.86 13.33
CA GLN A 126 -11.76 -3.91 12.20
C GLN A 126 -11.05 -4.44 10.97
N ILE A 127 -10.07 -5.33 11.13
CA ILE A 127 -9.37 -5.91 9.98
C ILE A 127 -10.29 -6.69 9.05
N LEU A 128 -11.40 -7.24 9.58
CA LEU A 128 -12.40 -7.98 8.82
C LEU A 128 -13.07 -7.13 7.71
N SER A 129 -13.15 -5.83 7.92
CA SER A 129 -13.68 -4.90 6.92
C SER A 129 -12.57 -4.09 6.24
N SER A 130 -11.56 -3.67 6.99
CA SER A 130 -10.50 -2.80 6.51
C SER A 130 -9.66 -3.45 5.42
N LEU A 131 -9.21 -4.69 5.62
CA LEU A 131 -8.39 -5.38 4.62
C LEU A 131 -9.12 -5.65 3.31
N PRO A 132 -10.36 -6.16 3.29
CA PRO A 132 -11.13 -6.30 2.04
C PRO A 132 -11.37 -4.98 1.31
N GLN A 133 -11.64 -3.88 2.03
CA GLN A 133 -11.82 -2.55 1.43
C GLN A 133 -10.50 -2.02 0.84
N ALA A 134 -9.39 -2.21 1.53
CA ALA A 134 -8.06 -1.88 1.02
C ALA A 134 -7.78 -2.64 -0.28
N VAL A 135 -8.05 -3.95 -0.31
CA VAL A 135 -7.89 -4.78 -1.51
C VAL A 135 -8.81 -4.28 -2.63
N ALA A 136 -10.09 -4.04 -2.35
CA ALA A 136 -11.04 -3.52 -3.34
C ALA A 136 -10.57 -2.21 -3.97
N THR A 137 -10.05 -1.28 -3.16
CA THR A 137 -9.50 0.00 -3.63
C THR A 137 -8.26 -0.22 -4.53
N MET A 138 -7.36 -1.11 -4.15
CA MET A 138 -6.18 -1.44 -4.96
C MET A 138 -6.52 -2.15 -6.27
N MET A 139 -7.69 -2.80 -6.34
CA MET A 139 -8.17 -3.53 -7.53
C MET A 139 -9.12 -2.70 -8.39
N ASP A 140 -9.51 -1.50 -7.97
CA ASP A 140 -10.37 -0.62 -8.74
C ASP A 140 -9.71 -0.23 -10.06
N PRO A 141 -10.37 -0.42 -11.22
CA PRO A 141 -9.77 -0.10 -12.52
C PRO A 141 -9.66 1.41 -12.77
N ALA A 142 -10.53 2.22 -12.18
CA ALA A 142 -10.62 3.66 -12.40
C ALA A 142 -9.83 4.45 -11.36
N ASP A 143 -9.95 4.08 -10.08
CA ASP A 143 -9.36 4.81 -8.95
C ASP A 143 -8.36 4.00 -8.14
N CYS A 144 -7.64 3.10 -8.80
CA CYS A 144 -6.57 2.32 -8.21
C CYS A 144 -5.50 3.22 -7.58
N GLY A 145 -4.95 2.77 -6.45
CA GLY A 145 -3.85 3.46 -5.80
C GLY A 145 -3.39 2.77 -4.52
N PRO A 146 -2.53 3.42 -3.74
CA PRO A 146 -2.02 2.85 -2.51
C PRO A 146 -3.09 2.75 -1.44
N ALA A 147 -3.08 1.64 -0.71
CA ALA A 147 -3.81 1.45 0.52
C ALA A 147 -2.83 1.47 1.71
N PHE A 148 -3.21 2.15 2.78
CA PHE A 148 -2.45 2.22 4.01
C PHE A 148 -3.27 1.67 5.18
N ILE A 149 -2.65 0.84 6.02
CA ILE A 149 -3.23 0.37 7.27
C ILE A 149 -2.20 0.53 8.39
N GLY A 150 -2.55 1.33 9.39
CA GLY A 150 -1.80 1.50 10.62
C GLY A 150 -2.17 0.43 11.65
N LEU A 151 -1.16 -0.20 12.23
CA LEU A 151 -1.31 -1.29 13.20
C LEU A 151 -0.67 -0.89 14.54
N PRO A 152 -1.42 -0.28 15.48
CA PRO A 152 -0.92 0.02 16.81
C PRO A 152 -0.32 -1.22 17.48
N GLN A 153 0.79 -1.04 18.17
CA GLN A 153 1.55 -2.15 18.73
C GLN A 153 0.70 -2.98 19.72
N ASP A 154 -0.02 -2.33 20.62
CA ASP A 154 -0.88 -2.98 21.61
C ASP A 154 -2.06 -3.73 20.97
N ILE A 155 -2.51 -3.32 19.78
CA ILE A 155 -3.58 -4.01 19.05
C ILE A 155 -3.06 -5.30 18.39
N GLN A 156 -1.80 -5.32 17.92
CA GLN A 156 -1.19 -6.51 17.33
C GLN A 156 -1.08 -7.68 18.32
N GLU A 157 -1.08 -7.40 19.62
CA GLU A 157 -0.93 -8.40 20.70
C GLU A 157 -2.27 -8.97 21.18
N ILE A 158 -3.41 -8.39 20.74
CA ILE A 158 -4.72 -8.82 21.20
C ILE A 158 -5.18 -10.06 20.44
N ALA A 159 -5.44 -11.14 21.21
CA ALA A 159 -6.10 -12.32 20.64
C ALA A 159 -7.55 -12.01 20.27
N TYR A 160 -8.00 -12.51 19.13
CA TYR A 160 -9.36 -12.33 18.65
C TYR A 160 -9.83 -13.57 17.86
N ASP A 161 -11.07 -13.96 18.05
CA ASP A 161 -11.68 -15.08 17.33
C ASP A 161 -12.17 -14.62 15.94
N TYR A 162 -11.33 -14.83 14.94
CA TYR A 162 -11.68 -14.49 13.56
C TYR A 162 -12.58 -15.57 12.93
N PRO A 163 -13.63 -15.18 12.18
CA PRO A 163 -14.41 -16.12 11.40
C PRO A 163 -13.53 -16.89 10.41
N VAL A 164 -13.72 -18.19 10.29
CA VAL A 164 -12.92 -19.03 9.38
C VAL A 164 -13.06 -18.59 7.93
N GLU A 165 -14.23 -18.08 7.57
CA GLU A 165 -14.53 -17.55 6.24
C GLU A 165 -13.62 -16.39 5.82
N PHE A 166 -13.10 -15.63 6.78
CA PHE A 166 -12.15 -14.54 6.50
C PHE A 166 -10.86 -15.05 5.86
N PHE A 167 -10.47 -16.28 6.15
CA PHE A 167 -9.26 -16.92 5.62
C PHE A 167 -9.49 -17.70 4.33
N THR A 168 -10.71 -17.68 3.79
CA THR A 168 -11.03 -18.36 2.54
C THR A 168 -10.40 -17.64 1.36
N GLU A 169 -9.78 -18.39 0.46
CA GLU A 169 -9.19 -17.84 -0.75
C GLU A 169 -10.26 -17.18 -1.63
N THR A 170 -10.04 -15.91 -1.94
CA THR A 170 -10.94 -15.12 -2.77
C THR A 170 -10.26 -14.77 -4.09
N THR A 171 -10.88 -15.15 -5.20
CA THR A 171 -10.41 -14.75 -6.52
C THR A 171 -10.95 -13.37 -6.89
N TRP A 172 -10.06 -12.39 -6.95
CA TRP A 172 -10.38 -11.04 -7.40
C TRP A 172 -10.25 -10.93 -8.92
N ARG A 173 -11.27 -10.37 -9.54
CA ARG A 173 -11.25 -10.06 -10.98
C ARG A 173 -11.23 -8.56 -11.17
N ILE A 174 -10.20 -8.06 -11.87
CA ILE A 174 -10.11 -6.64 -12.22
C ILE A 174 -10.93 -6.44 -13.49
N PRO A 175 -12.09 -5.75 -13.44
CA PRO A 175 -12.83 -5.40 -14.65
C PRO A 175 -12.01 -4.39 -15.46
N ARG A 176 -11.91 -4.63 -16.76
CA ARG A 176 -11.24 -3.71 -17.68
C ARG A 176 -12.26 -3.27 -18.74
N SER A 177 -12.43 -1.98 -18.88
CA SER A 177 -13.24 -1.43 -19.95
C SER A 177 -12.64 -1.82 -21.29
N ARG A 178 -13.50 -2.20 -22.24
CA ARG A 178 -13.05 -2.38 -23.63
C ARG A 178 -12.73 -1.00 -24.22
N PRO A 179 -11.67 -0.89 -25.03
CA PRO A 179 -11.38 0.36 -25.71
C PRO A 179 -12.50 0.68 -26.73
N ASP A 180 -12.77 1.95 -26.90
CA ASP A 180 -13.61 2.41 -28.00
C ASP A 180 -12.88 2.19 -29.35
N ILE A 181 -13.55 1.52 -30.27
CA ILE A 181 -12.95 1.15 -31.58
C ILE A 181 -12.55 2.38 -32.37
N GLN A 182 -13.35 3.45 -32.37
CA GLN A 182 -13.03 4.66 -33.10
C GLN A 182 -11.78 5.36 -32.55
N GLN A 183 -11.65 5.40 -31.19
CA GLN A 183 -10.45 5.95 -30.56
C GLN A 183 -9.20 5.11 -30.83
N VAL A 184 -9.35 3.78 -30.93
CA VAL A 184 -8.24 2.90 -31.31
C VAL A 184 -7.80 3.16 -32.75
N ASP A 185 -8.76 3.32 -33.67
CA ASP A 185 -8.46 3.61 -35.09
C ASP A 185 -7.80 4.99 -35.27
N GLU A 186 -8.26 6.00 -34.51
CA GLU A 186 -7.64 7.33 -34.50
C GLU A 186 -6.21 7.28 -33.96
N ALA A 187 -6.00 6.60 -32.84
CA ALA A 187 -4.67 6.40 -32.24
C ALA A 187 -3.74 5.65 -33.23
N ALA A 188 -4.25 4.62 -33.90
CA ALA A 188 -3.49 3.87 -34.89
C ALA A 188 -3.08 4.76 -36.11
N LYS A 189 -3.96 5.63 -36.56
CA LYS A 189 -3.63 6.60 -37.62
C LYS A 189 -2.51 7.54 -37.21
N ILE A 190 -2.58 8.08 -35.98
CA ILE A 190 -1.54 8.97 -35.45
C ILE A 190 -0.21 8.22 -35.34
N LEU A 191 -0.20 7.02 -34.76
CA LEU A 191 1.02 6.23 -34.60
C LEU A 191 1.66 5.83 -35.94
N ASN A 192 0.84 5.47 -36.92
CA ASN A 192 1.33 5.13 -38.29
C ASN A 192 1.87 6.34 -39.04
N CYS A 193 1.49 7.55 -38.65
CA CYS A 193 1.92 8.80 -39.24
C CYS A 193 3.24 9.31 -38.62
N LEU A 194 3.67 8.81 -37.50
CA LEU A 194 4.92 9.21 -36.83
C LEU A 194 6.13 8.71 -37.63
N LEU A 195 7.06 9.62 -37.93
CA LEU A 195 8.34 9.29 -38.57
C LEU A 195 9.26 8.50 -37.61
N TYR A 196 9.11 8.69 -36.30
CA TYR A 196 9.86 8.00 -35.25
C TYR A 196 8.91 7.54 -34.15
N THR A 197 8.94 6.27 -33.84
CA THR A 197 8.08 5.68 -32.80
C THR A 197 8.63 5.82 -31.39
N SER A 198 9.85 6.32 -31.22
CA SER A 198 10.57 6.40 -29.94
C SER A 198 10.97 7.80 -29.49
N ASP A 199 10.79 8.82 -30.32
CA ASP A 199 11.16 10.19 -30.00
C ASP A 199 9.91 11.02 -29.67
N ALA A 200 9.67 11.19 -28.36
CA ALA A 200 8.57 12.01 -27.86
C ALA A 200 8.84 13.53 -27.99
N ALA A 201 10.02 13.94 -28.44
CA ALA A 201 10.40 15.35 -28.55
C ALA A 201 10.21 15.91 -29.97
N ASP A 202 9.88 15.08 -30.95
CA ASP A 202 9.62 15.54 -32.33
C ASP A 202 8.11 15.73 -32.53
N ASP A 203 7.64 16.95 -32.26
CA ASP A 203 6.24 17.38 -32.38
C ASP A 203 5.68 17.47 -33.81
N ARG A 204 6.27 16.80 -34.76
CA ARG A 204 5.78 16.81 -36.15
C ARG A 204 4.68 15.78 -36.33
N ILE A 205 3.47 16.24 -36.14
CA ILE A 205 2.25 15.50 -36.49
C ILE A 205 2.01 15.71 -38.02
N CYS A 206 1.79 14.61 -38.73
CA CYS A 206 1.39 14.66 -40.13
C CYS A 206 0.01 15.28 -40.33
#